data_3588b60d92ca7b7e8f918be69b9ebf58
#
_entry.id   3588b60d92ca7b7e8f918be69b9ebf58
#
_cell.length_a   1.000
_cell.length_b   1.000
_cell.length_c   1.000
_cell.angle_alpha   90.00
_cell.angle_beta   90.00
_cell.angle_gamma   90.00
#
_symmetry.space_group_name_H-M   'P 1'
#
loop_
_entity.id
_entity.type
_entity.pdbx_description
1 polymer ?
#
loop_
_entity_poly.entity_id
_entity_poly.type
_entity_poly.pdbx_seq_one_letter_code
_entity_poly.pdbx_strand_id
1 'polypeptide(L)'
;MVIGEIYHWYSPRKKVKEKLMDPYNFYPEESDLKREKRKARELRASQWWKRRCARGRCHYCGQATPPKELTMDHVVPIARGGKTTRGNVVPCCKTCNNQKKNLLPMEWEAYLQNLRDGIDM
;
A
#
# COMPACT_ATOMS: atom_id res chain seq x y z
N MET A 1 -1.76 -26.00 -8.32
CA MET A 1 -2.38 -25.19 -7.30
C MET A 1 -3.32 -24.17 -7.88
N VAL A 2 -4.47 -24.06 -7.29
CA VAL A 2 -5.48 -23.12 -7.76
C VAL A 2 -5.33 -21.82 -6.97
N ILE A 3 -5.18 -20.74 -7.69
CA ILE A 3 -4.96 -19.45 -7.06
C ILE A 3 -6.12 -19.04 -6.17
N GLY A 4 -7.36 -19.37 -6.59
CA GLY A 4 -8.52 -19.03 -5.79
C GLY A 4 -8.51 -19.68 -4.43
N GLU A 5 -7.93 -20.86 -4.32
CA GLU A 5 -7.85 -21.54 -3.04
C GLU A 5 -6.92 -20.84 -2.07
N ILE A 6 -5.91 -20.17 -2.59
CA ILE A 6 -4.99 -19.43 -1.75
C ILE A 6 -5.72 -18.36 -0.97
N TYR A 7 -6.71 -17.74 -1.58
CA TYR A 7 -7.46 -16.68 -0.92
C TYR A 7 -8.47 -17.22 0.08
N HIS A 8 -8.95 -18.44 -0.13
CA HIS A 8 -9.95 -19.03 0.76
C HIS A 8 -9.43 -19.25 2.17
N TRP A 9 -8.21 -19.72 2.28
CA TRP A 9 -7.68 -20.02 3.61
C TRP A 9 -6.95 -18.85 4.24
N TYR A 10 -7.04 -17.69 3.60
CA TYR A 10 -6.48 -16.49 4.18
C TYR A 10 -7.46 -15.93 5.21
N SER A 11 -7.25 -16.25 6.47
CA SER A 11 -8.06 -15.75 7.56
C SER A 11 -7.14 -15.38 8.71
N PRO A 12 -7.59 -14.47 9.59
CA PRO A 12 -6.73 -14.04 10.70
C PRO A 12 -6.26 -15.20 11.56
N ARG A 13 -7.13 -16.15 11.84
CA ARG A 13 -6.75 -17.27 12.69
C ARG A 13 -5.75 -18.20 12.03
N LYS A 14 -5.95 -18.47 10.76
CA LYS A 14 -5.02 -19.31 10.03
C LYS A 14 -3.71 -18.62 9.76
N LYS A 15 -3.77 -17.32 9.53
CA LYS A 15 -2.57 -16.57 9.19
C LYS A 15 -1.49 -16.67 10.24
N VAL A 16 -1.87 -16.66 11.50
CA VAL A 16 -0.87 -16.72 12.57
C VAL A 16 -0.03 -17.99 12.46
N LYS A 17 -0.71 -19.11 12.26
CA LYS A 17 0.01 -20.39 12.16
C LYS A 17 0.84 -20.47 10.89
N GLU A 18 0.27 -20.06 9.78
CA GLU A 18 0.96 -20.16 8.50
C GLU A 18 2.16 -19.23 8.44
N LYS A 19 2.04 -18.09 9.08
CA LYS A 19 3.14 -17.15 9.14
C LYS A 19 4.36 -17.76 9.84
N LEU A 20 4.12 -18.57 10.84
CA LEU A 20 5.21 -19.23 11.58
C LEU A 20 5.81 -20.38 10.83
N MET A 21 5.05 -21.01 9.93
CA MET A 21 5.48 -22.19 9.23
C MET A 21 6.02 -21.93 7.84
N ASP A 22 5.70 -20.77 7.25
CA ASP A 22 6.09 -20.47 5.89
C ASP A 22 6.82 -19.12 5.84
N PRO A 23 8.15 -19.15 5.81
CA PRO A 23 8.92 -17.90 5.81
C PRO A 23 8.75 -17.07 4.55
N TYR A 24 8.20 -17.65 3.49
CA TYR A 24 8.02 -16.91 2.24
C TYR A 24 6.67 -16.23 2.13
N ASN A 25 5.75 -16.54 3.03
CA ASN A 25 4.42 -15.96 3.02
C ASN A 25 4.20 -15.18 4.31
N PHE A 26 4.63 -13.94 4.31
CA PHE A 26 4.49 -13.10 5.47
C PHE A 26 3.10 -12.48 5.53
N TYR A 27 2.42 -12.71 6.64
CA TYR A 27 1.13 -12.07 6.90
C TYR A 27 1.23 -11.35 8.24
N PRO A 28 1.05 -10.03 8.25
CA PRO A 28 1.11 -9.30 9.51
C PRO A 28 -0.04 -9.70 10.42
N GLU A 29 0.22 -9.67 11.71
CA GLU A 29 -0.82 -9.96 12.68
C GLU A 29 -1.77 -8.77 12.80
N GLU A 30 -2.95 -9.03 13.33
CA GLU A 30 -3.96 -7.99 13.47
C GLU A 30 -3.45 -6.83 14.32
N SER A 31 -2.69 -7.14 15.37
CA SER A 31 -2.13 -6.08 16.22
C SER A 31 -1.12 -5.24 15.44
N ASP A 32 -0.38 -5.85 14.53
CA ASP A 32 0.54 -5.11 13.67
C ASP A 32 -0.21 -4.17 12.74
N LEU A 33 -1.29 -4.66 12.17
CA LEU A 33 -2.10 -3.83 11.27
C LEU A 33 -2.69 -2.64 12.00
N LYS A 34 -3.19 -2.85 13.20
CA LYS A 34 -3.77 -1.77 13.99
C LYS A 34 -2.71 -0.73 14.36
N ARG A 35 -1.52 -1.20 14.73
CA ARG A 35 -0.44 -0.30 15.09
C ARG A 35 -0.04 0.57 13.90
N GLU A 36 0.12 -0.04 12.74
CA GLU A 36 0.53 0.72 11.57
C GLU A 36 -0.55 1.69 11.10
N LYS A 37 -1.80 1.31 11.21
CA LYS A 37 -2.90 2.23 10.88
C LYS A 37 -2.95 3.41 11.82
N ARG A 38 -2.69 3.18 13.11
CA ARG A 38 -2.62 4.27 14.09
C ARG A 38 -1.47 5.22 13.75
N LYS A 39 -0.31 4.65 13.44
CA LYS A 39 0.85 5.47 13.05
C LYS A 39 0.57 6.28 11.80
N ALA A 40 -0.14 5.69 10.85
CA ALA A 40 -0.50 6.40 9.62
C ALA A 40 -1.39 7.60 9.93
N ARG A 41 -2.36 7.40 10.82
CA ARG A 41 -3.25 8.47 11.21
C ARG A 41 -2.47 9.61 11.87
N GLU A 42 -1.53 9.26 12.75
CA GLU A 42 -0.70 10.26 13.41
C GLU A 42 0.20 10.99 12.42
N LEU A 43 0.77 10.25 11.49
CA LEU A 43 1.67 10.84 10.50
C LEU A 43 0.93 11.76 9.54
N ARG A 44 -0.31 11.42 9.19
CA ARG A 44 -1.13 12.30 8.34
C ARG A 44 -1.41 13.65 9.00
N ALA A 45 -1.44 13.68 10.32
CA ALA A 45 -1.67 14.92 11.04
C ALA A 45 -0.40 15.75 11.22
N SER A 46 0.75 15.23 10.85
CA SER A 46 2.02 15.90 11.08
C SER A 46 2.27 17.01 10.05
N GLN A 47 3.07 18.00 10.45
CA GLN A 47 3.44 19.06 9.53
C GLN A 47 4.28 18.53 8.37
N TRP A 48 5.10 17.51 8.62
CA TRP A 48 5.88 16.90 7.57
C TRP A 48 4.99 16.40 6.43
N TRP A 49 3.93 15.69 6.77
CA TRP A 49 3.02 15.16 5.75
C TRP A 49 2.27 16.28 5.04
N LYS A 50 1.83 17.28 5.79
CA LYS A 50 1.12 18.40 5.20
C LYS A 50 1.99 19.13 4.19
N ARG A 51 3.27 19.27 4.51
CA ARG A 51 4.21 19.91 3.57
C ARG A 51 4.41 19.05 2.32
N ARG A 52 4.45 17.72 2.48
CA ARG A 52 4.54 16.83 1.33
C ARG A 52 3.33 17.00 0.40
N CYS A 53 2.14 17.05 0.96
CA CYS A 53 0.91 17.22 0.18
C CYS A 53 0.81 18.62 -0.43
N ALA A 54 1.43 19.61 0.18
CA ALA A 54 1.34 20.99 -0.30
C ALA A 54 1.95 21.15 -1.70
N ARG A 55 2.80 20.22 -2.12
CA ARG A 55 3.35 20.24 -3.48
C ARG A 55 2.29 20.04 -4.53
N GLY A 56 1.16 19.42 -4.15
CA GLY A 56 0.01 19.30 -5.03
C GLY A 56 0.23 18.37 -6.22
N ARG A 57 0.96 17.27 -6.02
CA ARG A 57 1.21 16.31 -7.09
C ARG A 57 1.17 14.90 -6.56
N CYS A 58 0.59 14.00 -7.36
CA CYS A 58 0.62 12.58 -7.07
C CYS A 58 2.03 12.05 -7.28
N HIS A 59 2.49 11.26 -6.32
CA HIS A 59 3.83 10.65 -6.41
C HIS A 59 3.96 9.72 -7.60
N TYR A 60 2.90 9.00 -7.95
CA TYR A 60 2.99 7.97 -8.98
C TYR A 60 2.76 8.50 -10.38
N CYS A 61 1.71 9.24 -10.61
CA CYS A 61 1.40 9.72 -11.96
C CYS A 61 1.85 11.16 -12.21
N GLY A 62 2.27 11.86 -11.17
CA GLY A 62 2.73 13.25 -11.31
C GLY A 62 1.66 14.26 -11.59
N GLN A 63 0.40 13.84 -11.61
CA GLN A 63 -0.69 14.74 -11.95
C GLN A 63 -0.93 15.76 -10.84
N ALA A 64 -1.20 16.98 -11.23
CA ALA A 64 -1.54 18.01 -10.27
C ALA A 64 -2.83 17.62 -9.54
N THR A 65 -2.79 17.67 -8.22
CA THR A 65 -3.89 17.24 -7.36
C THR A 65 -3.97 18.17 -6.17
N PRO A 66 -5.14 18.71 -5.86
CA PRO A 66 -5.26 19.58 -4.68
C PRO A 66 -4.77 18.83 -3.43
N PRO A 67 -4.02 19.49 -2.55
CA PRO A 67 -3.46 18.81 -1.38
C PRO A 67 -4.49 18.04 -0.56
N LYS A 68 -5.69 18.58 -0.41
CA LYS A 68 -6.71 17.90 0.41
C LYS A 68 -7.27 16.64 -0.26
N GLU A 69 -7.00 16.46 -1.55
CA GLU A 69 -7.44 15.27 -2.27
C GLU A 69 -6.35 14.21 -2.38
N LEU A 70 -5.17 14.53 -1.91
CA LEU A 70 -4.08 13.55 -1.89
C LEU A 70 -4.27 12.61 -0.72
N THR A 71 -4.05 11.33 -0.97
CA THR A 71 -4.14 10.30 0.05
C THR A 71 -2.74 9.81 0.40
N MET A 72 -2.62 9.15 1.54
CA MET A 72 -1.36 8.54 1.94
C MET A 72 -1.33 7.11 1.43
N ASP A 73 -0.32 6.80 0.63
CA ASP A 73 -0.11 5.43 0.19
C ASP A 73 1.16 4.88 0.81
N HIS A 74 1.10 3.64 1.25
CA HIS A 74 2.29 2.93 1.73
C HIS A 74 2.91 2.25 0.52
N VAL A 75 4.14 2.64 0.17
CA VAL A 75 4.82 2.08 -1.00
C VAL A 75 4.86 0.57 -0.88
N VAL A 76 5.30 0.05 0.28
CA VAL A 76 5.09 -1.35 0.63
C VAL A 76 3.85 -1.38 1.50
N PRO A 77 2.77 -2.01 1.05
CA PRO A 77 1.50 -1.98 1.79
C PRO A 77 1.61 -2.59 3.17
N ILE A 78 0.84 -2.06 4.10
CA ILE A 78 0.79 -2.61 5.45
C ILE A 78 0.40 -4.07 5.40
N ALA A 79 -0.56 -4.42 4.54
CA ALA A 79 -1.03 -5.79 4.40
C ALA A 79 0.06 -6.74 3.89
N ARG A 80 1.12 -6.20 3.31
CA ARG A 80 2.24 -6.97 2.79
C ARG A 80 3.49 -6.77 3.64
N GLY A 81 3.34 -6.30 4.88
CA GLY A 81 4.45 -6.15 5.81
C GLY A 81 5.06 -4.77 5.86
N GLY A 82 4.51 -3.81 5.15
CA GLY A 82 5.03 -2.45 5.16
C GLY A 82 4.82 -1.76 6.48
N LYS A 83 5.68 -0.81 6.77
CA LYS A 83 5.62 -0.02 8.00
C LYS A 83 5.29 1.42 7.69
N THR A 84 4.69 2.10 8.66
CA THR A 84 4.39 3.52 8.52
C THR A 84 5.61 4.30 8.95
N THR A 85 6.43 4.69 7.98
CA THR A 85 7.60 5.53 8.18
C THR A 85 7.61 6.58 7.10
N ARG A 86 8.37 7.65 7.34
CA ARG A 86 8.48 8.71 6.33
C ARG A 86 9.02 8.18 5.01
N GLY A 87 9.85 7.15 5.05
CA GLY A 87 10.41 6.58 3.83
C GLY A 87 9.48 5.63 3.10
N ASN A 88 8.35 5.26 3.69
CA ASN A 88 7.44 4.30 3.09
C ASN A 88 6.07 4.87 2.79
N VAL A 89 5.87 6.17 2.93
CA VAL A 89 4.57 6.78 2.62
C VAL A 89 4.77 7.90 1.60
N VAL A 90 3.83 8.00 0.67
CA VAL A 90 3.86 9.01 -0.38
C VAL A 90 2.47 9.57 -0.60
N PRO A 91 2.37 10.85 -1.03
CA PRO A 91 1.07 11.40 -1.40
C PRO A 91 0.67 10.86 -2.77
N CYS A 92 -0.58 10.48 -2.89
CA CYS A 92 -1.05 9.74 -4.04
C CYS A 92 -2.49 10.15 -4.35
N CYS A 93 -2.80 10.36 -5.63
CA CYS A 93 -4.17 10.68 -6.01
C CYS A 93 -5.06 9.44 -5.82
N LYS A 94 -6.35 9.70 -5.71
CA LYS A 94 -7.30 8.60 -5.45
C LYS A 94 -7.30 7.56 -6.54
N THR A 95 -7.13 7.98 -7.78
CA THR A 95 -7.12 7.04 -8.91
C THR A 95 -5.96 6.06 -8.79
N CYS A 96 -4.75 6.57 -8.58
CA CYS A 96 -3.59 5.71 -8.43
C CYS A 96 -3.72 4.81 -7.20
N ASN A 97 -4.24 5.38 -6.10
CA ASN A 97 -4.42 4.60 -4.89
C ASN A 97 -5.38 3.44 -5.11
N ASN A 98 -6.49 3.71 -5.80
CA ASN A 98 -7.48 2.67 -6.08
C ASN A 98 -6.94 1.61 -7.01
N GLN A 99 -6.10 1.98 -7.96
CA GLN A 99 -5.54 1.02 -8.90
C GLN A 99 -4.42 0.20 -8.26
N LYS A 100 -3.59 0.84 -7.43
CA LYS A 100 -2.46 0.16 -6.82
C LYS A 100 -2.89 -0.84 -5.76
N LYS A 101 -3.88 -0.50 -4.95
CA LYS A 101 -4.33 -1.38 -3.88
C LYS A 101 -3.15 -1.87 -3.03
N ASN A 102 -3.02 -3.19 -2.86
CA ASN A 102 -1.96 -3.77 -2.03
C ASN A 102 -0.81 -4.32 -2.87
N LEU A 103 -0.58 -3.74 -4.04
CA LEU A 103 0.51 -4.21 -4.88
C LEU A 103 1.86 -3.77 -4.29
N LEU A 104 2.83 -4.66 -4.37
CA LEU A 104 4.22 -4.33 -4.03
C LEU A 104 4.80 -3.43 -5.12
N PRO A 105 5.88 -2.68 -4.80
CA PRO A 105 6.46 -1.77 -5.80
C PRO A 105 6.73 -2.43 -7.15
N MET A 106 7.25 -3.63 -7.15
CA MET A 106 7.58 -4.33 -8.39
C MET A 106 6.32 -4.67 -9.18
N GLU A 107 5.28 -5.11 -8.47
CA GLU A 107 4.00 -5.43 -9.09
C GLU A 107 3.33 -4.19 -9.65
N TRP A 108 3.40 -3.10 -8.90
CA TRP A 108 2.82 -1.83 -9.32
C TRP A 108 3.53 -1.28 -10.55
N GLU A 109 4.87 -1.37 -10.57
CA GLU A 109 5.64 -0.90 -11.71
C GLU A 109 5.30 -1.71 -12.96
N ALA A 110 5.14 -3.02 -12.81
CA ALA A 110 4.76 -3.87 -13.94
C ALA A 110 3.38 -3.50 -14.48
N TYR A 111 2.45 -3.22 -13.56
CA TYR A 111 1.11 -2.79 -13.95
C TYR A 111 1.16 -1.49 -14.75
N LEU A 112 1.92 -0.51 -14.26
CA LEU A 112 2.04 0.77 -14.94
C LEU A 112 2.70 0.60 -16.32
N GLN A 113 3.70 -0.27 -16.41
CA GLN A 113 4.37 -0.52 -17.67
C GLN A 113 3.40 -1.11 -18.69
N ASN A 114 2.56 -2.04 -18.26
CA ASN A 114 1.57 -2.64 -19.15
C ASN A 114 0.57 -1.60 -19.64
N LEU A 115 0.19 -0.66 -18.81
CA LEU A 115 -0.69 0.42 -19.24
C LEU A 115 -0.03 1.29 -20.30
N ARG A 116 1.25 1.62 -20.10
CA ARG A 116 1.98 2.44 -21.06
C ARG A 116 2.12 1.74 -22.40
N ASP A 117 2.26 0.43 -22.36
CA ASP A 117 2.40 -0.37 -23.58
C ASP A 117 1.06 -0.68 -24.24
N GLY A 118 -0.03 -0.23 -23.66
CA GLY A 118 -1.35 -0.48 -24.20
C GLY A 118 -1.84 -1.89 -24.00
N ILE A 119 -1.23 -2.62 -23.08
CA ILE A 119 -1.65 -3.98 -22.77
C ILE A 119 -2.74 -3.92 -21.73
N ASP A 120 -3.86 -4.57 -22.04
CA ASP A 120 -5.00 -4.57 -21.17
C ASP A 120 -4.86 -5.69 -20.15
N MET A 121 -4.88 -5.33 -18.88
CA MET A 121 -4.77 -6.29 -17.82
C MET A 121 -6.18 -6.67 -17.34
#